data_4e7a88fcb905182aae5ed056e650ef2d
#
_entry.id   4e7a88fcb905182aae5ed056e650ef2d
#
_cell.length_a   1.000
_cell.length_b   1.000
_cell.length_c   1.000
_cell.angle_alpha   90.00
_cell.angle_beta   90.00
_cell.angle_gamma   90.00
#
_symmetry.space_group_name_H-M   'P 1'
#
loop_
_entity.id
_entity.type
_entity.pdbx_description
1 polymer ?
#
loop_
_entity_poly.entity_id
_entity_poly.type
_entity_poly.pdbx_seq_one_letter_code
_entity_poly.pdbx_strand_id
1 'polypeptide(L)'
;SYPVPDLSCIESIELLKGPASVLYGHSAVGGTLNIVRKSPSEKQSVNARLAYGSYENKEATLGMGGKLVGPVNYYANVNFSDQEGWRDNGNRRFSGYLALQAKMTERDLLDVRGGFNRDFYGTEIGLPDLMANDVYNVQTGQLYLHKNDMLPGLDREARYNNESDFMKNHAWNISTQYTHTFWNGAKLTDRLSYNNDDINYFGTEALDYLESDDPIYDHYYMKNGQKKYICLDSVYLSFPLRFSHIAKTVANTLELSGKFRTGEIKHTYMGGYSFVALNRTSYSGYNLGDDVQGPGLYSHVSVYDPHSMGYMTSKFSKATVTHHYSNSLYLQDMVEFNEQWKVLAALRYDFFRYMSASATTPTGRR
;
A
#
# COMPACT_ATOMS: atom_id res chain seq x y z
N SER A 1 0.89 3.71 5.74
CA SER A 1 0.22 3.72 4.42
C SER A 1 0.98 2.80 3.46
N TYR A 2 0.26 2.13 2.57
CA TYR A 2 0.87 1.32 1.51
C TYR A 2 1.06 2.20 0.27
N PRO A 3 2.11 1.95 -0.53
CA PRO A 3 2.35 2.73 -1.73
C PRO A 3 1.18 2.59 -2.70
N VAL A 4 0.72 3.72 -3.22
CA VAL A 4 -0.35 3.76 -4.25
C VAL A 4 0.25 3.33 -5.59
N PRO A 5 -0.42 2.47 -6.39
CA PRO A 5 0.06 2.12 -7.72
C PRO A 5 0.23 3.36 -8.60
N ASP A 6 1.23 3.33 -9.47
CA ASP A 6 1.40 4.38 -10.48
C ASP A 6 0.25 4.32 -11.50
N LEU A 7 -0.57 5.36 -11.52
CA LEU A 7 -1.73 5.44 -12.40
C LEU A 7 -1.36 5.73 -13.87
N SER A 8 -0.17 6.21 -14.15
CA SER A 8 0.25 6.61 -15.50
C SER A 8 0.34 5.43 -16.48
N CYS A 9 0.61 4.23 -15.97
CA CYS A 9 0.68 2.98 -16.76
C CYS A 9 -0.60 2.12 -16.68
N ILE A 10 -1.67 2.62 -16.05
CA ILE A 10 -2.93 1.88 -15.89
C ILE A 10 -3.86 2.16 -17.09
N GLU A 11 -4.46 1.10 -17.63
CA GLU A 11 -5.49 1.16 -18.68
C GLU A 11 -6.88 1.29 -18.04
N SER A 12 -7.18 0.41 -17.06
CA SER A 12 -8.46 0.40 -16.36
C SER A 12 -8.34 -0.13 -14.94
N ILE A 13 -9.29 0.27 -14.11
CA ILE A 13 -9.50 -0.28 -12.77
C ILE A 13 -10.91 -0.86 -12.73
N GLU A 14 -11.00 -2.16 -12.47
CA GLU A 14 -12.25 -2.91 -12.45
C GLU A 14 -12.58 -3.31 -11.01
N LEU A 15 -13.77 -2.99 -10.56
CA LEU A 15 -14.26 -3.34 -9.24
C LEU A 15 -15.32 -4.43 -9.34
N LEU A 16 -15.00 -5.64 -8.88
CA LEU A 16 -15.97 -6.71 -8.66
C LEU A 16 -16.51 -6.58 -7.23
N LYS A 17 -17.79 -6.29 -7.12
CA LYS A 17 -18.50 -6.23 -5.83
C LYS A 17 -19.02 -7.61 -5.45
N GLY A 18 -18.88 -7.96 -4.18
CA GLY A 18 -19.32 -9.24 -3.65
C GLY A 18 -18.23 -10.32 -3.64
N PRO A 19 -18.57 -11.53 -3.19
CA PRO A 19 -17.61 -12.61 -3.02
C PRO A 19 -17.11 -13.15 -4.37
N ALA A 20 -15.80 -13.07 -4.59
CA ALA A 20 -15.12 -13.57 -5.79
C ALA A 20 -14.02 -14.59 -5.42
N SER A 21 -14.20 -15.28 -4.30
CA SER A 21 -13.17 -16.14 -3.67
C SER A 21 -12.74 -17.32 -4.55
N VAL A 22 -13.60 -17.81 -5.42
CA VAL A 22 -13.25 -18.93 -6.30
C VAL A 22 -12.11 -18.56 -7.24
N LEU A 23 -12.17 -17.38 -7.86
CA LEU A 23 -11.14 -16.93 -8.80
C LEU A 23 -9.96 -16.24 -8.11
N TYR A 24 -10.22 -15.44 -7.09
CA TYR A 24 -9.23 -14.53 -6.47
C TYR A 24 -8.75 -14.99 -5.09
N GLY A 25 -9.22 -16.13 -4.60
CA GLY A 25 -8.78 -16.74 -3.33
C GLY A 25 -9.53 -16.23 -2.11
N HIS A 26 -9.19 -16.79 -0.95
CA HIS A 26 -9.92 -16.66 0.32
C HIS A 26 -10.06 -15.20 0.83
N SER A 27 -9.23 -14.28 0.37
CA SER A 27 -9.29 -12.86 0.80
C SER A 27 -10.34 -12.04 0.05
N ALA A 28 -10.94 -12.56 -1.04
CA ALA A 28 -11.88 -11.84 -1.88
C ALA A 28 -13.34 -11.98 -1.39
N VAL A 29 -13.61 -11.63 -0.14
CA VAL A 29 -14.94 -11.80 0.50
C VAL A 29 -15.87 -10.62 0.20
N GLY A 30 -15.38 -9.39 0.33
CA GLY A 30 -16.18 -8.17 0.13
C GLY A 30 -16.13 -7.62 -1.29
N GLY A 31 -15.13 -7.99 -2.06
CA GLY A 31 -14.92 -7.54 -3.42
C GLY A 31 -13.47 -7.69 -3.87
N THR A 32 -13.23 -7.45 -5.15
CA THR A 32 -11.91 -7.52 -5.77
C THR A 32 -11.68 -6.28 -6.63
N LEU A 33 -10.53 -5.66 -6.48
CA LEU A 33 -10.03 -4.58 -7.34
C LEU A 33 -9.02 -5.17 -8.32
N ASN A 34 -9.36 -5.18 -9.61
CA ASN A 34 -8.47 -5.60 -10.68
C ASN A 34 -7.86 -4.38 -11.37
N ILE A 35 -6.53 -4.31 -11.39
CA ILE A 35 -5.78 -3.21 -12.01
C ILE A 35 -5.19 -3.72 -13.31
N VAL A 36 -5.72 -3.22 -14.42
CA VAL A 36 -5.27 -3.56 -15.78
C VAL A 36 -4.24 -2.54 -16.23
N ARG A 37 -3.02 -2.98 -16.50
CA ARG A 37 -1.97 -2.13 -17.03
C ARG A 37 -2.03 -2.04 -18.54
N LYS A 38 -1.59 -0.91 -19.11
CA LYS A 38 -1.49 -0.69 -20.55
C LYS A 38 -0.67 -1.79 -21.21
N SER A 39 -1.16 -2.27 -22.33
CA SER A 39 -0.58 -3.38 -23.08
C SER A 39 0.04 -2.87 -24.39
N PRO A 40 1.08 -3.56 -24.90
CA PRO A 40 1.65 -3.30 -26.20
C PRO A 40 0.63 -3.41 -27.33
N SER A 41 0.77 -2.61 -28.38
CA SER A 41 -0.01 -2.68 -29.61
C SER A 41 0.90 -2.43 -30.82
N GLU A 42 0.46 -2.79 -32.02
CA GLU A 42 1.24 -2.50 -33.24
C GLU A 42 1.26 -1.01 -33.60
N LYS A 43 0.22 -0.28 -33.17
CA LYS A 43 0.09 1.16 -33.46
C LYS A 43 1.09 1.96 -32.64
N GLN A 44 1.90 2.74 -33.34
CA GLN A 44 2.79 3.71 -32.69
C GLN A 44 1.98 4.74 -31.90
N SER A 45 2.39 4.98 -30.69
CA SER A 45 1.78 5.97 -29.79
C SER A 45 2.83 6.63 -28.92
N VAL A 46 2.64 7.93 -28.69
CA VAL A 46 3.42 8.70 -27.72
C VAL A 46 2.43 9.52 -26.91
N ASN A 47 2.52 9.44 -25.59
CA ASN A 47 1.74 10.22 -24.68
C ASN A 47 2.68 10.96 -23.74
N ALA A 48 2.59 12.27 -23.71
CA ALA A 48 3.33 13.10 -22.74
C ALA A 48 2.33 13.91 -21.92
N ARG A 49 2.59 14.00 -20.64
CA ARG A 49 1.82 14.84 -19.72
C ARG A 49 2.76 15.61 -18.82
N LEU A 50 2.52 16.92 -18.73
CA LEU A 50 3.11 17.79 -17.74
C LEU A 50 1.98 18.41 -16.95
N ALA A 51 2.07 18.41 -15.63
CA ALA A 51 1.08 19.02 -14.78
C ALA A 51 1.77 19.80 -13.66
N TYR A 52 1.16 20.92 -13.30
CA TYR A 52 1.51 21.72 -12.13
C TYR A 52 0.23 22.07 -11.38
N GLY A 53 0.25 22.01 -10.06
CA GLY A 53 -0.92 22.22 -9.22
C GLY A 53 -0.59 22.81 -7.86
N SER A 54 -1.62 22.90 -7.01
CA SER A 54 -1.48 23.39 -5.64
C SER A 54 -0.46 22.57 -4.86
N TYR A 55 0.15 23.19 -3.84
CA TYR A 55 1.17 22.59 -2.98
C TYR A 55 2.42 22.12 -3.76
N GLU A 56 2.84 22.93 -4.73
CA GLU A 56 3.99 22.66 -5.59
C GLU A 56 3.91 21.30 -6.31
N ASN A 57 2.70 20.80 -6.58
CA ASN A 57 2.53 19.51 -7.25
C ASN A 57 3.02 19.59 -8.70
N LYS A 58 4.05 18.83 -8.99
CA LYS A 58 4.73 18.74 -10.29
C LYS A 58 4.65 17.31 -10.78
N GLU A 59 4.15 17.09 -11.98
CA GLU A 59 4.08 15.76 -12.58
C GLU A 59 4.61 15.79 -14.02
N ALA A 60 5.44 14.83 -14.37
CA ALA A 60 5.92 14.61 -15.73
C ALA A 60 5.79 13.11 -16.08
N THR A 61 5.04 12.80 -17.10
CA THR A 61 4.84 11.44 -17.59
C THR A 61 5.17 11.36 -19.08
N LEU A 62 5.88 10.30 -19.48
CA LEU A 62 6.12 9.97 -20.87
C LEU A 62 5.80 8.47 -21.08
N GLY A 63 4.88 8.19 -21.99
CA GLY A 63 4.53 6.84 -22.42
C GLY A 63 4.75 6.69 -23.94
N MET A 64 5.31 5.57 -24.34
CA MET A 64 5.59 5.24 -25.74
C MET A 64 5.19 3.78 -26.00
N GLY A 65 4.63 3.51 -27.17
CA GLY A 65 4.28 2.17 -27.58
C GLY A 65 4.25 2.00 -29.09
N GLY A 66 4.26 0.75 -29.54
CA GLY A 66 4.20 0.41 -30.95
C GLY A 66 4.90 -0.89 -31.30
N LYS A 67 5.09 -1.12 -32.58
CA LYS A 67 5.89 -2.23 -33.08
C LYS A 67 7.38 -1.97 -32.84
N LEU A 68 8.06 -2.92 -32.20
CA LEU A 68 9.49 -2.83 -31.94
C LEU A 68 10.31 -3.45 -33.06
N VAL A 69 10.19 -4.76 -33.25
CA VAL A 69 10.88 -5.51 -34.30
C VAL A 69 10.17 -6.84 -34.55
N GLY A 70 10.03 -7.25 -35.81
CA GLY A 70 9.44 -8.53 -36.17
C GLY A 70 8.03 -8.70 -35.55
N PRO A 71 7.77 -9.76 -34.79
CA PRO A 71 6.49 -10.01 -34.13
C PRO A 71 6.35 -9.33 -32.74
N VAL A 72 7.32 -8.49 -32.37
CA VAL A 72 7.38 -7.90 -31.00
C VAL A 72 6.82 -6.49 -31.00
N ASN A 73 5.83 -6.26 -30.16
CA ASN A 73 5.30 -4.96 -29.79
C ASN A 73 5.78 -4.56 -28.40
N TYR A 74 5.82 -3.27 -28.13
CA TYR A 74 6.23 -2.74 -26.82
C TYR A 74 5.30 -1.65 -26.32
N TYR A 75 5.30 -1.45 -25.02
CA TYR A 75 4.83 -0.26 -24.34
C TYR A 75 5.80 0.07 -23.19
N ALA A 76 6.29 1.29 -23.15
CA ALA A 76 7.16 1.80 -22.09
C ALA A 76 6.56 3.08 -21.49
N ASN A 77 6.70 3.25 -20.20
CA ASN A 77 6.24 4.43 -19.48
C ASN A 77 7.24 4.82 -18.40
N VAL A 78 7.47 6.12 -18.23
CA VAL A 78 8.18 6.68 -17.08
C VAL A 78 7.34 7.81 -16.49
N ASN A 79 7.34 7.92 -15.17
CA ASN A 79 6.62 8.94 -14.44
C ASN A 79 7.49 9.51 -13.32
N PHE A 80 7.46 10.82 -13.18
CA PHE A 80 8.02 11.56 -12.06
C PHE A 80 6.93 12.44 -11.47
N SER A 81 6.80 12.43 -10.16
CA SER A 81 5.95 13.38 -9.42
C SER A 81 6.65 13.86 -8.16
N ASP A 82 6.45 15.11 -7.81
CA ASP A 82 6.97 15.77 -6.63
C ASP A 82 5.95 16.79 -6.14
N GLN A 83 5.64 16.79 -4.84
CA GLN A 83 4.73 17.75 -4.23
C GLN A 83 5.12 18.00 -2.78
N GLU A 84 4.86 19.21 -2.29
CA GLU A 84 5.09 19.58 -0.88
C GLU A 84 4.00 19.05 0.05
N GLY A 85 2.78 18.89 -0.46
CA GLY A 85 1.64 18.42 0.33
C GLY A 85 0.99 19.52 1.17
N TRP A 86 -0.24 19.28 1.59
CA TRP A 86 -1.06 20.25 2.31
C TRP A 86 -0.50 20.65 3.68
N ARG A 87 0.23 19.75 4.35
CA ARG A 87 0.85 19.97 5.67
C ARG A 87 2.36 19.86 5.61
N ASP A 88 2.98 20.29 4.54
CA ASP A 88 4.42 20.10 4.34
C ASP A 88 4.85 18.62 4.53
N ASN A 89 3.96 17.72 4.17
CA ASN A 89 4.15 16.26 4.24
C ASN A 89 4.43 15.66 2.87
N GLY A 90 5.27 16.33 2.10
CA GLY A 90 5.52 16.11 0.70
C GLY A 90 5.79 14.67 0.29
N ASN A 91 5.52 14.38 -0.96
CA ASN A 91 5.88 13.10 -1.53
C ASN A 91 6.58 13.25 -2.88
N ARG A 92 7.45 12.29 -3.16
CA ARG A 92 8.17 12.21 -4.44
C ARG A 92 8.12 10.79 -4.95
N ARG A 93 7.83 10.65 -6.23
CA ARG A 93 7.83 9.34 -6.92
C ARG A 93 8.65 9.41 -8.19
N PHE A 94 9.40 8.35 -8.43
CA PHE A 94 9.95 8.02 -9.74
C PHE A 94 9.61 6.57 -10.06
N SER A 95 8.93 6.33 -11.18
CA SER A 95 8.48 5.00 -11.58
C SER A 95 8.70 4.75 -13.06
N GLY A 96 8.81 3.48 -13.40
CA GLY A 96 8.91 3.04 -14.79
C GLY A 96 8.23 1.71 -15.01
N TYR A 97 7.71 1.52 -16.22
CA TYR A 97 7.02 0.32 -16.66
C TYR A 97 7.40 -0.01 -18.10
N LEU A 98 7.68 -1.29 -18.34
CA LEU A 98 7.95 -1.84 -19.66
C LEU A 98 7.09 -3.08 -19.87
N ALA A 99 6.43 -3.17 -21.01
CA ALA A 99 5.74 -4.37 -21.47
C ALA A 99 6.21 -4.71 -22.89
N LEU A 100 6.49 -5.97 -23.12
CA LEU A 100 6.82 -6.55 -24.41
C LEU A 100 5.81 -7.66 -24.70
N GLN A 101 5.30 -7.70 -25.93
CA GLN A 101 4.42 -8.75 -26.38
C GLN A 101 4.92 -9.31 -27.72
N ALA A 102 5.12 -10.62 -27.77
CA ALA A 102 5.57 -11.32 -28.95
C ALA A 102 4.52 -12.34 -29.43
N LYS A 103 3.99 -12.15 -30.63
CA LYS A 103 3.16 -13.14 -31.31
C LYS A 103 4.09 -14.15 -32.00
N MET A 104 4.49 -15.20 -31.25
CA MET A 104 5.47 -16.18 -31.74
C MET A 104 4.95 -17.03 -32.88
N THR A 105 3.66 -17.40 -32.84
CA THR A 105 2.91 -18.04 -33.87
C THR A 105 1.48 -17.49 -33.88
N GLU A 106 0.62 -17.97 -34.84
CA GLU A 106 -0.81 -17.61 -34.84
C GLU A 106 -1.55 -18.07 -33.54
N ARG A 107 -0.95 -18.98 -32.76
CA ARG A 107 -1.55 -19.58 -31.57
C ARG A 107 -0.80 -19.29 -30.30
N ASP A 108 0.41 -18.77 -30.41
CA ASP A 108 1.32 -18.60 -29.27
C ASP A 108 1.64 -17.13 -29.04
N LEU A 109 1.27 -16.64 -27.88
CA LEU A 109 1.51 -15.27 -27.44
C LEU A 109 2.36 -15.29 -26.17
N LEU A 110 3.45 -14.52 -26.16
CA LEU A 110 4.30 -14.29 -25.00
C LEU A 110 4.24 -12.82 -24.61
N ASP A 111 3.87 -12.56 -23.37
CA ASP A 111 3.97 -11.25 -22.72
C ASP A 111 5.07 -11.26 -21.65
N VAL A 112 5.91 -10.22 -21.65
CA VAL A 112 6.88 -9.98 -20.59
C VAL A 112 6.70 -8.56 -20.09
N ARG A 113 6.55 -8.38 -18.78
CA ARG A 113 6.28 -7.08 -18.16
C ARG A 113 7.19 -6.85 -16.97
N GLY A 114 7.67 -5.66 -16.81
CA GLY A 114 8.47 -5.25 -15.66
C GLY A 114 8.15 -3.83 -15.24
N GLY A 115 8.34 -3.54 -13.98
CA GLY A 115 8.16 -2.20 -13.45
C GLY A 115 8.93 -1.98 -12.18
N PHE A 116 9.20 -0.72 -11.90
CA PHE A 116 9.79 -0.30 -10.64
C PHE A 116 9.15 1.00 -10.16
N ASN A 117 9.21 1.23 -8.87
CA ASN A 117 8.94 2.53 -8.27
C ASN A 117 9.90 2.81 -7.11
N ARG A 118 10.21 4.08 -6.97
CA ARG A 118 10.93 4.65 -5.84
C ARG A 118 10.10 5.79 -5.31
N ASP A 119 9.61 5.60 -4.09
CA ASP A 119 8.73 6.55 -3.43
C ASP A 119 9.39 7.10 -2.18
N PHE A 120 9.18 8.37 -1.94
CA PHE A 120 9.41 9.04 -0.68
C PHE A 120 8.10 9.69 -0.26
N TYR A 121 7.68 9.47 0.97
CA TYR A 121 6.51 10.12 1.57
C TYR A 121 6.94 10.80 2.86
N GLY A 122 6.55 12.05 3.03
CA GLY A 122 6.52 12.70 4.33
C GLY A 122 5.50 11.99 5.21
N THR A 123 5.90 11.67 6.43
CA THR A 123 4.97 11.10 7.41
C THR A 123 4.10 12.19 7.99
N GLU A 124 2.96 11.81 8.51
CA GLU A 124 2.06 12.71 9.18
C GLU A 124 1.36 12.02 10.36
N ILE A 125 1.41 12.68 11.51
CA ILE A 125 0.78 12.21 12.74
C ILE A 125 -0.61 12.82 12.94
N GLY A 126 -0.93 13.89 12.22
CA GLY A 126 -2.18 14.62 12.36
C GLY A 126 -2.10 15.79 13.34
N LEU A 127 -3.27 16.28 13.74
CA LEU A 127 -3.41 17.32 14.76
C LEU A 127 -3.50 16.68 16.15
N PRO A 128 -3.23 17.44 17.24
CA PRO A 128 -3.48 16.96 18.58
C PRO A 128 -4.89 16.44 18.75
N ASP A 129 -4.99 15.28 19.38
CA ASP A 129 -6.23 14.53 19.50
C ASP A 129 -7.38 15.32 20.14
N LEU A 130 -8.59 14.90 19.77
CA LEU A 130 -9.81 15.31 20.47
C LEU A 130 -9.75 14.85 21.92
N MET A 131 -10.14 15.71 22.84
CA MET A 131 -10.15 15.37 24.26
C MET A 131 -11.09 14.20 24.54
N ALA A 132 -10.59 13.15 25.16
CA ALA A 132 -11.40 11.98 25.54
C ALA A 132 -12.37 12.27 26.68
N ASN A 133 -12.17 13.38 27.42
CA ASN A 133 -12.95 13.81 28.57
C ASN A 133 -13.26 15.30 28.47
N ASP A 134 -14.32 15.72 29.19
CA ASP A 134 -14.57 17.15 29.42
C ASP A 134 -13.41 17.78 30.18
N VAL A 135 -12.94 18.93 29.72
CA VAL A 135 -11.83 19.69 30.31
C VAL A 135 -12.37 20.93 31.02
N TYR A 136 -11.88 21.18 32.22
CA TYR A 136 -12.33 22.26 33.10
C TYR A 136 -11.18 23.18 33.40
N ASN A 137 -11.45 24.46 33.59
CA ASN A 137 -10.49 25.43 34.06
C ASN A 137 -10.29 25.23 35.59
N VAL A 138 -9.03 25.24 36.06
CA VAL A 138 -8.68 24.99 37.47
C VAL A 138 -9.18 26.08 38.38
N GLN A 139 -9.09 27.35 37.97
CA GLN A 139 -9.41 28.50 38.82
C GLN A 139 -10.93 28.70 38.95
N THR A 140 -11.65 28.53 37.86
CA THR A 140 -13.10 28.83 37.84
C THR A 140 -13.95 27.58 38.07
N GLY A 141 -13.42 26.38 37.85
CA GLY A 141 -14.16 25.13 37.82
C GLY A 141 -15.15 25.00 36.66
N GLN A 142 -15.20 25.96 35.75
CA GLN A 142 -16.10 25.93 34.58
C GLN A 142 -15.56 25.02 33.52
N LEU A 143 -16.50 24.45 32.77
CA LEU A 143 -16.20 23.68 31.57
C LEU A 143 -15.49 24.57 30.54
N TYR A 144 -14.34 24.15 30.08
CA TYR A 144 -13.54 24.82 29.07
C TYR A 144 -13.72 24.18 27.68
N LEU A 145 -13.71 22.84 27.61
CA LEU A 145 -13.80 22.09 26.37
C LEU A 145 -14.65 20.83 26.59
N HIS A 146 -15.60 20.59 25.71
CA HIS A 146 -16.37 19.35 25.77
C HIS A 146 -15.55 18.16 25.27
N LYS A 147 -15.91 16.99 25.75
CA LYS A 147 -15.43 15.71 25.23
C LYS A 147 -15.60 15.65 23.70
N ASN A 148 -14.56 15.21 23.02
CA ASN A 148 -14.46 15.09 21.57
C ASN A 148 -14.42 16.42 20.79
N ASP A 149 -14.31 17.54 21.48
CA ASP A 149 -14.05 18.81 20.81
C ASP A 149 -12.55 19.00 20.56
N MET A 150 -12.21 19.67 19.47
CA MET A 150 -10.85 20.13 19.17
C MET A 150 -10.57 21.43 19.91
N LEU A 151 -9.30 21.67 20.25
CA LEU A 151 -8.89 22.97 20.76
C LEU A 151 -9.25 24.10 19.77
N PRO A 152 -9.83 25.20 20.26
CA PRO A 152 -10.08 26.37 19.41
C PRO A 152 -8.78 26.96 18.88
N GLY A 153 -8.80 27.45 17.64
CA GLY A 153 -7.66 28.16 17.04
C GLY A 153 -6.52 27.29 16.51
N LEU A 154 -6.68 25.97 16.48
CA LEU A 154 -5.71 25.09 15.84
C LEU A 154 -5.61 25.39 14.35
N ASP A 155 -4.39 25.54 13.86
CA ASP A 155 -4.13 25.54 12.43
C ASP A 155 -4.24 24.13 11.87
N ARG A 156 -5.17 23.93 10.92
CA ARG A 156 -5.37 22.63 10.27
C ARG A 156 -4.25 22.23 9.34
N GLU A 157 -3.40 23.17 8.95
CA GLU A 157 -2.23 22.94 8.10
C GLU A 157 -0.96 22.67 8.94
N ALA A 158 -1.03 22.86 10.25
CA ALA A 158 0.10 22.64 11.15
C ALA A 158 0.59 21.19 11.11
N ARG A 159 1.91 21.02 11.13
CA ARG A 159 2.61 19.75 11.15
C ARG A 159 3.44 19.58 12.42
N TYR A 160 3.28 18.43 13.06
CA TYR A 160 3.92 18.12 14.36
C TYR A 160 5.01 17.04 14.26
N ASN A 161 5.49 16.71 13.08
CA ASN A 161 6.50 15.68 12.84
C ASN A 161 7.93 16.17 13.04
N ASN A 162 8.86 15.24 13.28
CA ASN A 162 10.30 15.50 13.26
C ASN A 162 10.84 15.60 11.83
N GLU A 163 11.99 16.26 11.66
CA GLU A 163 12.71 16.31 10.39
C GLU A 163 13.24 14.95 9.94
N SER A 164 13.49 14.06 10.89
CA SER A 164 13.96 12.69 10.63
C SER A 164 12.87 11.72 10.16
N ASP A 165 11.60 12.12 10.23
CA ASP A 165 10.47 11.28 9.87
C ASP A 165 10.42 11.06 8.36
N PHE A 166 10.29 9.82 7.94
CA PHE A 166 10.22 9.47 6.53
C PHE A 166 9.56 8.11 6.28
N MET A 167 9.02 7.95 5.09
CA MET A 167 8.69 6.65 4.51
C MET A 167 9.30 6.55 3.12
N LYS A 168 10.11 5.52 2.90
CA LYS A 168 10.72 5.20 1.60
C LYS A 168 10.23 3.83 1.15
N ASN A 169 9.83 3.74 -0.11
CA ASN A 169 9.48 2.48 -0.74
C ASN A 169 10.28 2.29 -2.02
N HIS A 170 10.93 1.14 -2.15
CA HIS A 170 11.58 0.71 -3.36
C HIS A 170 10.99 -0.64 -3.77
N ALA A 171 10.20 -0.63 -4.82
CA ALA A 171 9.58 -1.84 -5.32
C ALA A 171 9.96 -2.09 -6.78
N TRP A 172 10.02 -3.35 -7.16
CA TRP A 172 10.14 -3.76 -8.55
C TRP A 172 9.47 -5.11 -8.77
N ASN A 173 9.02 -5.32 -9.98
CA ASN A 173 8.36 -6.56 -10.36
C ASN A 173 8.73 -6.95 -11.79
N ILE A 174 8.65 -8.25 -12.04
CA ILE A 174 8.71 -8.83 -13.37
C ILE A 174 7.66 -9.92 -13.47
N SER A 175 7.02 -10.02 -14.62
CA SER A 175 6.05 -11.08 -14.90
C SER A 175 6.13 -11.53 -16.36
N THR A 176 5.83 -12.80 -16.56
CA THR A 176 5.67 -13.40 -17.89
C THR A 176 4.31 -14.04 -17.99
N GLN A 177 3.70 -13.97 -19.14
CA GLN A 177 2.49 -14.70 -19.46
C GLN A 177 2.67 -15.33 -20.84
N TYR A 178 2.57 -16.66 -20.89
CA TYR A 178 2.47 -17.41 -22.13
C TYR A 178 1.04 -17.89 -22.33
N THR A 179 0.52 -17.73 -23.53
CA THR A 179 -0.82 -18.20 -23.91
C THR A 179 -0.75 -19.01 -25.20
N HIS A 180 -1.19 -20.27 -25.10
CA HIS A 180 -1.39 -21.14 -26.27
C HIS A 180 -2.89 -21.29 -26.58
N THR A 181 -3.27 -21.06 -27.82
CA THR A 181 -4.65 -21.25 -28.28
C THR A 181 -4.73 -22.53 -29.10
N PHE A 182 -5.46 -23.52 -28.60
CA PHE A 182 -5.70 -24.79 -29.31
C PHE A 182 -6.63 -24.60 -30.53
N TRP A 183 -6.66 -25.59 -31.43
CA TRP A 183 -7.49 -25.54 -32.62
C TRP A 183 -9.01 -25.44 -32.34
N ASN A 184 -9.46 -25.93 -31.20
CA ASN A 184 -10.85 -25.84 -30.75
C ASN A 184 -11.19 -24.52 -30.03
N GLY A 185 -10.24 -23.57 -29.97
CA GLY A 185 -10.39 -22.26 -29.33
C GLY A 185 -10.18 -22.27 -27.83
N ALA A 186 -9.89 -23.42 -27.21
CA ALA A 186 -9.47 -23.46 -25.82
C ALA A 186 -8.11 -22.77 -25.65
N LYS A 187 -7.86 -22.20 -24.46
CA LYS A 187 -6.61 -21.49 -24.15
C LYS A 187 -5.96 -22.07 -22.92
N LEU A 188 -4.67 -22.37 -23.04
CA LEU A 188 -3.79 -22.63 -21.90
C LEU A 188 -2.96 -21.38 -21.65
N THR A 189 -3.05 -20.85 -20.43
CA THR A 189 -2.30 -19.66 -20.02
C THR A 189 -1.46 -19.97 -18.81
N ASP A 190 -0.16 -19.71 -18.89
CA ASP A 190 0.77 -19.77 -17.76
C ASP A 190 1.24 -18.36 -17.42
N ARG A 191 1.04 -17.94 -16.16
CA ARG A 191 1.47 -16.64 -15.62
C ARG A 191 2.47 -16.87 -14.51
N LEU A 192 3.66 -16.33 -14.66
CA LEU A 192 4.68 -16.31 -13.61
C LEU A 192 5.00 -14.86 -13.25
N SER A 193 5.06 -14.56 -11.96
CA SER A 193 5.47 -13.25 -11.48
C SER A 193 6.41 -13.32 -10.30
N TYR A 194 7.29 -12.34 -10.24
CA TYR A 194 8.12 -12.05 -9.07
C TYR A 194 7.98 -10.59 -8.68
N ASN A 195 7.74 -10.35 -7.40
CA ASN A 195 7.65 -9.00 -6.83
C ASN A 195 8.63 -8.89 -5.68
N ASN A 196 9.32 -7.76 -5.59
CA ASN A 196 10.14 -7.36 -4.45
C ASN A 196 9.67 -5.98 -3.98
N ASP A 197 9.30 -5.90 -2.73
CA ASP A 197 8.85 -4.67 -2.07
C ASP A 197 9.70 -4.42 -0.84
N ASP A 198 10.29 -3.23 -0.75
CA ASP A 198 11.21 -2.82 0.29
C ASP A 198 10.77 -1.48 0.87
N ILE A 199 10.13 -1.53 2.05
CA ILE A 199 9.70 -0.37 2.80
C ILE A 199 10.68 -0.10 3.94
N ASN A 200 11.03 1.17 4.08
CA ASN A 200 11.83 1.69 5.17
C ASN A 200 11.14 2.93 5.74
N TYR A 201 10.80 2.88 7.00
CA TYR A 201 9.99 3.87 7.69
C TYR A 201 10.61 4.26 9.03
N PHE A 202 10.56 5.52 9.33
CA PHE A 202 10.71 6.08 10.67
C PHE A 202 9.69 7.20 10.85
N GLY A 203 8.99 7.20 11.97
CA GLY A 203 8.08 8.26 12.33
C GLY A 203 7.68 8.16 13.78
N THR A 204 7.17 9.25 14.29
CA THR A 204 6.51 9.33 15.60
C THR A 204 5.02 9.10 15.39
N GLU A 205 4.45 8.19 16.18
CA GLU A 205 3.11 7.66 15.95
C GLU A 205 2.06 8.22 16.92
N ALA A 206 2.47 8.95 17.94
CA ALA A 206 1.58 9.56 18.91
C ALA A 206 1.99 10.98 19.26
N LEU A 207 0.99 11.77 19.55
CA LEU A 207 1.06 13.18 19.93
C LEU A 207 0.27 13.34 21.21
N ASP A 208 0.97 13.57 22.32
CA ASP A 208 0.37 13.58 23.64
C ASP A 208 0.47 14.97 24.30
N TYR A 209 -0.58 15.36 25.02
CA TYR A 209 -0.53 16.53 25.89
C TYR A 209 0.31 16.24 27.12
N LEU A 210 0.91 17.29 27.68
CA LEU A 210 1.60 17.20 28.97
C LEU A 210 0.58 17.07 30.11
N GLU A 211 0.73 16.06 30.96
CA GLU A 211 -0.16 15.78 32.09
C GLU A 211 0.58 15.74 33.40
N SER A 212 -0.13 16.06 34.49
CA SER A 212 0.39 15.99 35.88
C SER A 212 -0.71 15.57 36.85
N ASP A 213 -0.31 14.92 37.94
CA ASP A 213 -1.17 14.70 39.11
C ASP A 213 -1.18 15.92 40.04
N ASP A 214 -0.17 16.77 39.96
CA ASP A 214 -0.08 18.02 40.69
C ASP A 214 -0.72 19.19 39.93
N PRO A 215 -1.32 20.18 40.60
CA PRO A 215 -2.04 21.31 40.00
C PRO A 215 -1.10 22.37 39.40
N ILE A 216 -0.22 21.95 38.48
CA ILE A 216 0.76 22.83 37.82
C ILE A 216 0.27 23.43 36.49
N TYR A 217 -0.85 22.96 36.00
CA TYR A 217 -1.48 23.45 34.75
C TYR A 217 -2.84 24.12 35.01
N ASP A 218 -3.27 24.97 34.11
CA ASP A 218 -4.48 25.77 34.25
C ASP A 218 -5.78 25.00 33.94
N HIS A 219 -5.67 23.78 33.43
CA HIS A 219 -6.79 22.94 33.06
C HIS A 219 -6.67 21.55 33.68
N TYR A 220 -7.82 20.88 33.87
CA TYR A 220 -7.89 19.50 34.32
C TYR A 220 -9.07 18.75 33.72
N TYR A 221 -8.99 17.42 33.70
CA TYR A 221 -10.09 16.53 33.44
C TYR A 221 -10.18 15.46 34.52
N MET A 222 -11.31 14.73 34.56
CA MET A 222 -11.52 13.66 35.54
C MET A 222 -11.10 12.31 34.95
N LYS A 223 -10.18 11.63 35.61
CA LYS A 223 -9.72 10.27 35.27
C LYS A 223 -9.88 9.37 36.50
N ASN A 224 -10.75 8.36 36.41
CA ASN A 224 -11.04 7.43 37.48
C ASN A 224 -11.43 8.13 38.83
N GLY A 225 -12.19 9.21 38.72
CA GLY A 225 -12.61 9.98 39.89
C GLY A 225 -11.57 10.93 40.52
N GLN A 226 -10.39 11.04 39.90
CA GLN A 226 -9.31 11.98 40.31
C GLN A 226 -9.09 13.04 39.27
N LYS A 227 -8.65 14.21 39.66
CA LYS A 227 -8.23 15.27 38.76
C LYS A 227 -6.89 14.92 38.14
N LYS A 228 -6.82 15.04 36.84
CA LYS A 228 -5.58 14.99 36.04
C LYS A 228 -5.41 16.35 35.39
N TYR A 229 -4.33 17.02 35.75
CA TYR A 229 -4.04 18.36 35.23
C TYR A 229 -3.37 18.24 33.87
N ILE A 230 -3.70 19.14 32.93
CA ILE A 230 -3.29 19.05 31.53
C ILE A 230 -2.86 20.42 31.00
N CYS A 231 -1.77 20.45 30.26
CA CYS A 231 -1.31 21.60 29.49
C CYS A 231 -1.94 21.54 28.10
N LEU A 232 -2.74 22.53 27.73
CA LEU A 232 -3.36 22.60 26.41
C LEU A 232 -2.54 23.40 25.39
N ASP A 233 -1.47 24.08 25.83
CA ASP A 233 -0.62 24.92 24.97
C ASP A 233 0.54 24.15 24.34
N SER A 234 0.84 22.96 24.85
CA SER A 234 2.00 22.19 24.44
C SER A 234 1.69 20.70 24.33
N VAL A 235 2.30 20.08 23.32
CA VAL A 235 2.28 18.64 23.09
C VAL A 235 3.70 18.12 22.90
N TYR A 236 3.91 16.83 23.15
CA TYR A 236 5.16 16.15 22.86
C TYR A 236 4.93 14.98 21.91
N LEU A 237 5.92 14.71 21.07
CA LEU A 237 5.93 13.56 20.20
C LEU A 237 6.35 12.33 20.98
N SER A 238 5.52 11.31 20.94
CA SER A 238 5.76 10.04 21.60
C SER A 238 5.70 8.87 20.63
N PHE A 239 6.01 7.67 21.12
CA PHE A 239 5.93 6.44 20.37
C PHE A 239 6.72 6.46 19.04
N PRO A 240 8.05 6.62 19.06
CA PRO A 240 8.87 6.60 17.86
C PRO A 240 8.92 5.18 17.30
N LEU A 241 8.42 5.01 16.09
CA LEU A 241 8.40 3.73 15.38
C LEU A 241 9.48 3.68 14.30
N ARG A 242 10.43 2.76 14.45
CA ARG A 242 11.34 2.35 13.40
C ARG A 242 10.84 1.06 12.79
N PHE A 243 10.49 1.08 11.51
CA PHE A 243 9.93 -0.05 10.81
C PHE A 243 10.56 -0.23 9.43
N SER A 244 10.83 -1.47 9.05
CA SER A 244 11.24 -1.81 7.70
C SER A 244 10.73 -3.20 7.35
N HIS A 245 10.33 -3.43 6.11
CA HIS A 245 10.15 -4.79 5.64
C HIS A 245 10.66 -4.97 4.21
N ILE A 246 11.08 -6.20 3.92
CA ILE A 246 11.33 -6.67 2.57
C ILE A 246 10.40 -7.86 2.34
N ALA A 247 9.52 -7.72 1.36
CA ALA A 247 8.62 -8.78 0.93
C ALA A 247 8.99 -9.23 -0.48
N LYS A 248 9.23 -10.53 -0.64
CA LYS A 248 9.53 -11.17 -1.92
C LYS A 248 8.45 -12.18 -2.21
N THR A 249 7.76 -12.03 -3.33
CA THR A 249 6.64 -12.91 -3.71
C THR A 249 6.91 -13.50 -5.09
N VAL A 250 6.86 -14.82 -5.17
CA VAL A 250 6.75 -15.55 -6.43
C VAL A 250 5.32 -16.06 -6.54
N ALA A 251 4.68 -15.84 -7.67
CA ALA A 251 3.38 -16.43 -7.96
C ALA A 251 3.36 -17.02 -9.36
N ASN A 252 2.75 -18.20 -9.48
CA ASN A 252 2.50 -18.87 -10.76
C ASN A 252 1.04 -19.30 -10.84
N THR A 253 0.44 -19.15 -12.01
CA THR A 253 -0.92 -19.63 -12.30
C THR A 253 -0.94 -20.28 -13.66
N LEU A 254 -1.27 -21.57 -13.69
CA LEU A 254 -1.55 -22.31 -14.90
C LEU A 254 -3.07 -22.49 -15.04
N GLU A 255 -3.64 -22.04 -16.15
CA GLU A 255 -5.08 -21.97 -16.37
C GLU A 255 -5.45 -22.50 -17.73
N LEU A 256 -6.45 -23.37 -17.80
CA LEU A 256 -7.11 -23.83 -19.00
C LEU A 256 -8.53 -23.27 -19.04
N SER A 257 -8.87 -22.59 -20.13
CA SER A 257 -10.21 -22.05 -20.34
C SER A 257 -10.71 -22.35 -21.75
N GLY A 258 -12.03 -22.42 -21.91
CA GLY A 258 -12.60 -22.71 -23.21
C GLY A 258 -14.12 -22.79 -23.19
N LYS A 259 -14.66 -23.22 -24.34
CA LYS A 259 -16.09 -23.40 -24.53
C LYS A 259 -16.36 -24.73 -25.22
N PHE A 260 -17.44 -25.38 -24.82
CA PHE A 260 -17.96 -26.57 -25.52
C PHE A 260 -19.49 -26.62 -25.46
N ARG A 261 -20.10 -27.56 -26.13
CA ARG A 261 -21.56 -27.81 -26.09
C ARG A 261 -21.88 -29.24 -25.75
N THR A 262 -22.96 -29.44 -24.97
CA THR A 262 -23.59 -30.71 -24.72
C THR A 262 -25.03 -30.60 -25.25
N GLY A 263 -25.24 -31.03 -26.51
CA GLY A 263 -26.49 -30.75 -27.20
C GLY A 263 -26.68 -29.22 -27.40
N GLU A 264 -27.83 -28.70 -26.94
CA GLU A 264 -28.13 -27.28 -26.99
C GLU A 264 -27.49 -26.45 -25.90
N ILE A 265 -27.00 -27.11 -24.83
CA ILE A 265 -26.42 -26.46 -23.64
C ILE A 265 -25.00 -26.00 -23.99
N LYS A 266 -24.72 -24.72 -23.68
CA LYS A 266 -23.39 -24.12 -23.84
C LYS A 266 -22.66 -24.11 -22.50
N HIS A 267 -21.38 -24.47 -22.53
CA HIS A 267 -20.47 -24.42 -21.40
C HIS A 267 -19.34 -23.42 -21.65
N THR A 268 -19.04 -22.60 -20.66
CA THR A 268 -17.83 -21.77 -20.65
C THR A 268 -17.06 -22.13 -19.38
N TYR A 269 -16.03 -22.92 -19.54
CA TYR A 269 -15.25 -23.45 -18.42
C TYR A 269 -13.93 -22.73 -18.24
N MET A 270 -13.46 -22.75 -16.99
CA MET A 270 -12.14 -22.35 -16.59
C MET A 270 -11.69 -23.23 -15.42
N GLY A 271 -10.46 -23.69 -15.48
CA GLY A 271 -9.88 -24.43 -14.37
C GLY A 271 -8.37 -24.21 -14.31
N GLY A 272 -7.80 -24.27 -13.14
CA GLY A 272 -6.39 -24.01 -13.01
C GLY A 272 -5.78 -24.37 -11.67
N TYR A 273 -4.47 -24.24 -11.65
CA TYR A 273 -3.63 -24.36 -10.46
C TYR A 273 -2.92 -23.04 -10.22
N SER A 274 -2.89 -22.61 -8.96
CA SER A 274 -2.17 -21.40 -8.54
C SER A 274 -1.23 -21.74 -7.39
N PHE A 275 -0.02 -21.22 -7.49
CA PHE A 275 1.02 -21.27 -6.45
C PHE A 275 1.47 -19.88 -6.07
N VAL A 276 1.58 -19.62 -4.77
CA VAL A 276 2.14 -18.37 -4.24
C VAL A 276 3.13 -18.70 -3.12
N ALA A 277 4.33 -18.11 -3.22
CA ALA A 277 5.33 -18.15 -2.16
C ALA A 277 5.71 -16.72 -1.77
N LEU A 278 5.40 -16.35 -0.53
CA LEU A 278 5.79 -15.08 0.07
C LEU A 278 6.89 -15.32 1.11
N ASN A 279 7.98 -14.58 0.97
CA ASN A 279 9.04 -14.48 1.97
C ASN A 279 9.14 -13.02 2.41
N ARG A 280 8.82 -12.75 3.67
CA ARG A 280 8.84 -11.40 4.25
C ARG A 280 9.74 -11.38 5.47
N THR A 281 10.66 -10.43 5.49
CA THR A 281 11.42 -10.08 6.70
C THR A 281 11.01 -8.68 7.12
N SER A 282 10.48 -8.53 8.32
CA SER A 282 10.16 -7.23 8.91
C SER A 282 11.05 -6.95 10.11
N TYR A 283 11.41 -5.70 10.28
CA TYR A 283 12.18 -5.18 11.40
C TYR A 283 11.38 -4.09 12.07
N SER A 284 11.42 -4.03 13.40
CA SER A 284 10.77 -2.97 14.16
C SER A 284 11.60 -2.57 15.38
N GLY A 285 11.40 -1.37 15.85
CA GLY A 285 11.97 -0.83 17.07
C GLY A 285 11.19 0.38 17.55
N TYR A 286 11.08 0.52 18.87
CA TYR A 286 10.34 1.59 19.53
C TYR A 286 11.22 2.37 20.50
N ASN A 287 12.47 1.95 20.70
CA ASN A 287 13.38 2.56 21.64
C ASN A 287 14.26 3.57 20.91
N LEU A 288 14.37 4.74 21.49
CA LEU A 288 15.30 5.76 21.01
C LEU A 288 16.75 5.46 21.42
N GLY A 289 16.97 4.71 22.50
CA GLY A 289 18.30 4.30 22.93
C GLY A 289 19.30 5.46 23.06
N ASP A 290 20.60 5.14 23.11
CA ASP A 290 21.67 6.12 23.21
C ASP A 290 21.95 6.88 21.89
N ASP A 291 21.25 6.53 20.82
CA ASP A 291 21.43 7.14 19.49
C ASP A 291 20.41 8.24 19.19
N VAL A 292 19.66 8.70 20.19
CA VAL A 292 18.73 9.81 20.02
C VAL A 292 19.52 11.08 19.71
N GLN A 293 19.28 11.58 18.50
CA GLN A 293 19.76 12.91 18.10
C GLN A 293 18.56 13.84 18.04
N GLY A 294 18.66 14.98 18.67
CA GLY A 294 17.58 15.95 18.71
C GLY A 294 17.23 16.34 20.15
N PRO A 295 16.16 17.13 20.36
CA PRO A 295 15.77 17.65 21.66
C PRO A 295 15.30 16.58 22.64
N GLY A 296 15.27 15.33 22.24
CA GLY A 296 14.93 14.20 23.11
C GLY A 296 13.45 13.81 23.05
N LEU A 297 13.16 12.61 23.55
CA LEU A 297 11.84 11.99 23.53
C LEU A 297 10.73 12.82 24.20
N TYR A 298 11.10 13.66 25.16
CA TYR A 298 10.16 14.43 25.97
C TYR A 298 10.16 15.92 25.62
N SER A 299 10.80 16.30 24.54
CA SER A 299 10.69 17.68 24.05
C SER A 299 9.28 17.94 23.57
N HIS A 300 8.77 19.10 23.94
CA HIS A 300 7.42 19.52 23.59
C HIS A 300 7.46 20.76 22.68
N VAL A 301 6.44 20.90 21.87
CA VAL A 301 6.24 22.06 20.99
C VAL A 301 4.91 22.72 21.27
N SER A 302 4.80 24.00 20.92
CA SER A 302 3.53 24.71 20.97
C SER A 302 2.48 24.02 20.11
N VAL A 303 1.27 23.92 20.63
CA VAL A 303 0.11 23.44 19.88
C VAL A 303 -0.26 24.40 18.76
N TYR A 304 -0.08 25.70 18.95
CA TYR A 304 -0.52 26.75 18.03
C TYR A 304 0.55 27.20 17.04
N ASP A 305 1.82 26.93 17.34
CA ASP A 305 2.95 27.27 16.49
C ASP A 305 4.01 26.15 16.57
N PRO A 306 3.70 24.97 16.03
CA PRO A 306 4.61 23.85 16.11
C PRO A 306 5.80 24.04 15.20
N HIS A 307 6.98 23.85 15.74
CA HIS A 307 8.21 23.71 14.97
C HIS A 307 8.71 22.28 15.12
N SER A 308 9.44 21.79 14.11
CA SER A 308 10.05 20.47 14.17
C SER A 308 10.79 20.27 15.50
N MET A 309 10.57 19.12 16.15
CA MET A 309 11.31 18.72 17.36
C MET A 309 12.76 18.32 17.06
N GLY A 310 13.24 18.61 15.86
CA GLY A 310 14.58 18.27 15.41
C GLY A 310 14.68 16.85 14.89
N TYR A 311 15.85 16.27 15.05
CA TYR A 311 16.19 14.97 14.49
C TYR A 311 16.15 13.88 15.55
N MET A 312 15.36 12.84 15.33
CA MET A 312 15.31 11.64 16.17
C MET A 312 15.57 10.39 15.34
N THR A 313 16.13 9.36 15.96
CA THR A 313 16.24 8.03 15.35
C THR A 313 15.94 6.94 16.36
N SER A 314 15.61 5.75 15.86
CA SER A 314 15.43 4.56 16.68
C SER A 314 16.15 3.39 16.02
N LYS A 315 16.70 2.48 16.82
CA LYS A 315 17.29 1.22 16.34
C LYS A 315 16.22 0.16 16.17
N PHE A 316 16.47 -0.79 15.26
CA PHE A 316 15.69 -2.01 15.22
C PHE A 316 16.03 -2.89 16.42
N SER A 317 15.00 -3.33 17.14
CA SER A 317 15.12 -4.22 18.28
C SER A 317 14.57 -5.62 18.06
N LYS A 318 13.78 -5.80 17.00
CA LYS A 318 13.12 -7.05 16.68
C LYS A 318 13.12 -7.30 15.18
N ALA A 319 13.36 -8.55 14.79
CA ALA A 319 13.16 -9.03 13.44
C ALA A 319 12.13 -10.16 13.43
N THR A 320 11.27 -10.19 12.41
CA THR A 320 10.30 -11.26 12.18
C THR A 320 10.44 -11.75 10.75
N VAL A 321 10.70 -13.06 10.60
CA VAL A 321 10.75 -13.72 9.29
C VAL A 321 9.45 -14.52 9.12
N THR A 322 8.79 -14.29 8.00
CA THR A 322 7.51 -14.93 7.65
C THR A 322 7.65 -15.61 6.29
N HIS A 323 7.25 -16.87 6.23
CA HIS A 323 7.08 -17.63 5.00
C HIS A 323 5.61 -18.03 4.86
N HIS A 324 5.03 -17.74 3.72
CA HIS A 324 3.67 -18.15 3.38
C HIS A 324 3.70 -18.84 2.03
N TYR A 325 3.21 -20.07 1.98
CA TYR A 325 3.02 -20.86 0.77
C TYR A 325 1.55 -21.19 0.60
N SER A 326 1.02 -20.92 -0.59
CA SER A 326 -0.35 -21.27 -0.96
C SER A 326 -0.35 -22.06 -2.26
N ASN A 327 -1.11 -23.12 -2.29
CA ASN A 327 -1.40 -23.93 -3.48
C ASN A 327 -2.91 -24.02 -3.61
N SER A 328 -3.41 -23.80 -4.81
CA SER A 328 -4.85 -23.75 -5.03
C SER A 328 -5.22 -24.47 -6.32
N LEU A 329 -6.27 -25.26 -6.27
CA LEU A 329 -6.93 -25.84 -7.44
C LEU A 329 -8.32 -25.21 -7.54
N TYR A 330 -8.72 -24.79 -8.73
CA TYR A 330 -10.04 -24.23 -8.96
C TYR A 330 -10.62 -24.69 -10.28
N LEU A 331 -11.95 -24.76 -10.31
CA LEU A 331 -12.73 -25.10 -11.48
C LEU A 331 -14.02 -24.27 -11.45
N GLN A 332 -14.39 -23.76 -12.61
CA GLN A 332 -15.62 -23.01 -12.82
C GLN A 332 -16.24 -23.40 -14.14
N ASP A 333 -17.56 -23.53 -14.20
CA ASP A 333 -18.33 -23.69 -15.44
C ASP A 333 -19.57 -22.78 -15.42
N MET A 334 -19.69 -21.97 -16.44
CA MET A 334 -20.90 -21.25 -16.75
C MET A 334 -21.71 -22.04 -17.74
N VAL A 335 -22.81 -22.60 -17.26
CA VAL A 335 -23.76 -23.44 -18.03
C VAL A 335 -24.90 -22.57 -18.51
N GLU A 336 -25.05 -22.42 -19.81
CA GLU A 336 -26.16 -21.69 -20.45
C GLU A 336 -27.13 -22.68 -21.05
N PHE A 337 -28.27 -22.90 -20.39
CA PHE A 337 -29.34 -23.77 -20.86
C PHE A 337 -30.14 -23.14 -22.01
N ASN A 338 -30.36 -21.82 -21.92
CA ASN A 338 -31.01 -21.00 -22.93
C ASN A 338 -30.67 -19.52 -22.69
N GLU A 339 -31.28 -18.59 -23.39
CA GLU A 339 -31.05 -17.15 -23.22
C GLU A 339 -31.45 -16.62 -21.86
N GLN A 340 -32.40 -17.26 -21.17
CA GLN A 340 -32.98 -16.82 -19.89
C GLN A 340 -32.33 -17.49 -18.70
N TRP A 341 -31.86 -18.74 -18.84
CA TRP A 341 -31.32 -19.54 -17.73
C TRP A 341 -29.84 -19.82 -17.90
N LYS A 342 -29.07 -19.27 -16.97
CA LYS A 342 -27.63 -19.50 -16.85
C LYS A 342 -27.29 -19.84 -15.42
N VAL A 343 -26.43 -20.82 -15.23
CA VAL A 343 -25.96 -21.24 -13.91
C VAL A 343 -24.44 -21.23 -13.89
N LEU A 344 -23.89 -20.55 -12.90
CA LEU A 344 -22.45 -20.57 -12.62
C LEU A 344 -22.18 -21.55 -11.47
N ALA A 345 -21.44 -22.61 -11.76
CA ALA A 345 -20.93 -23.51 -10.75
C ALA A 345 -19.41 -23.33 -10.61
N ALA A 346 -18.91 -23.24 -9.36
CA ALA A 346 -17.50 -23.02 -9.15
C ALA A 346 -17.04 -23.70 -7.85
N LEU A 347 -15.84 -24.27 -7.87
CA LEU A 347 -15.19 -24.93 -6.75
C LEU A 347 -13.73 -24.48 -6.67
N ARG A 348 -13.26 -24.22 -5.46
CA ARG A 348 -11.85 -23.96 -5.17
C ARG A 348 -11.42 -24.71 -3.92
N TYR A 349 -10.24 -25.26 -3.97
CA TYR A 349 -9.56 -25.87 -2.83
C TYR A 349 -8.22 -25.19 -2.63
N ASP A 350 -7.99 -24.63 -1.43
CA ASP A 350 -6.74 -23.96 -1.05
C ASP A 350 -6.04 -24.76 0.03
N PHE A 351 -4.76 -25.03 -0.17
CA PHE A 351 -3.84 -25.51 0.83
C PHE A 351 -2.77 -24.45 1.07
N PHE A 352 -2.64 -23.99 2.30
CA PHE A 352 -1.64 -23.00 2.66
C PHE A 352 -0.85 -23.40 3.90
N ARG A 353 0.39 -22.95 3.96
CA ARG A 353 1.27 -23.08 5.10
C ARG A 353 1.83 -21.72 5.46
N TYR A 354 1.66 -21.33 6.71
CA TYR A 354 2.18 -20.10 7.28
C TYR A 354 3.19 -20.44 8.37
N MET A 355 4.37 -19.83 8.32
CA MET A 355 5.43 -19.96 9.32
C MET A 355 5.92 -18.57 9.65
N SER A 356 6.04 -18.26 10.95
CA SER A 356 6.57 -16.98 11.42
C SER A 356 7.45 -17.22 12.64
N ALA A 357 8.61 -16.58 12.65
CA ALA A 357 9.54 -16.60 13.77
C ALA A 357 10.07 -15.19 14.00
N SER A 358 10.16 -14.81 15.28
CA SER A 358 10.71 -13.52 15.70
C SER A 358 11.90 -13.71 16.61
N ALA A 359 12.88 -12.84 16.49
CA ALA A 359 14.07 -12.81 17.33
C ALA A 359 14.45 -11.36 17.65
N THR A 360 15.19 -11.17 18.73
CA THR A 360 15.84 -9.89 19.01
C THR A 360 16.86 -9.61 17.90
N THR A 361 16.80 -8.43 17.32
CA THR A 361 17.69 -8.07 16.20
C THR A 361 19.03 -7.64 16.76
N PRO A 362 20.15 -8.23 16.33
CA PRO A 362 21.44 -7.58 16.49
C PRO A 362 21.43 -6.27 15.73
N THR A 363 22.04 -5.26 16.32
CA THR A 363 22.14 -3.91 15.78
C THR A 363 22.50 -3.91 14.29
N GLY A 364 21.74 -3.17 13.51
CA GLY A 364 22.24 -2.68 12.23
C GLY A 364 21.86 -3.47 11.01
N ARG A 365 20.61 -3.30 10.63
CA ARG A 365 20.29 -3.24 9.22
C ARG A 365 20.02 -1.78 8.86
N ARG A 366 20.86 -1.21 7.96
CA ARG A 366 20.78 0.14 7.36
C ARG A 366 21.04 1.29 8.32
#